data_08b31d9506c8c554d076ce6cf3315408
#
_entry.id   08b31d9506c8c554d076ce6cf3315408
#
_cell.length_a   1.000
_cell.length_b   1.000
_cell.length_c   1.000
_cell.angle_alpha   90.00
_cell.angle_beta   90.00
_cell.angle_gamma   90.00
#
_symmetry.space_group_name_H-M   'P 1'
#
loop_
_entity.id
_entity.type
_entity.pdbx_description
1 polymer ?
#
loop_
_entity_poly.entity_id
_entity_poly.type
_entity_poly.pdbx_seq_one_letter_code
_entity_poly.pdbx_strand_id
1 'polypeptide(L)'
;MQEIWKNLTNGIRQYCRNNGFEDVVLGLSGGLDSAVTAIAAMDALGAEHVHALMMYTKNTSSLSLQIARKIASMNKLNFKEINIQPDVDNMEKSLELIMDAPLKNIVRENLQARIRGLILMAESNQDGYLLLACGNKSEIAMGYCTLYGDTCGGLAPIGELYKSQIFELAKWRNEQCQALPMEVIIRARSAELSANQKDEDTLPPYKVLDKILELYLDRHLSAAEIAIEGYDAVTTEWIIKRYQSQAFKRQQLPPTIKL
;
A
#
# COMPACT_ATOMS: atom_id res chain seq x y z
N MET A 1 9.37 4.91 -17.42
CA MET A 1 9.72 4.30 -16.12
C MET A 1 10.92 4.98 -15.46
N GLN A 2 12.01 5.21 -16.16
CA GLN A 2 13.21 5.85 -15.60
C GLN A 2 12.93 7.24 -14.97
N GLU A 3 12.18 8.09 -15.66
CA GLU A 3 11.82 9.42 -15.16
C GLU A 3 10.90 9.34 -13.94
N ILE A 4 9.89 8.47 -13.98
CA ILE A 4 9.00 8.23 -12.84
C ILE A 4 9.79 7.77 -11.60
N TRP A 5 10.71 6.81 -11.78
CA TRP A 5 11.55 6.34 -10.67
C TRP A 5 12.45 7.43 -10.11
N LYS A 6 13.06 8.22 -10.98
CA LYS A 6 13.88 9.37 -10.59
C LYS A 6 13.06 10.42 -9.81
N ASN A 7 11.85 10.75 -10.29
CA ASN A 7 10.98 11.70 -9.61
C ASN A 7 10.52 11.16 -8.25
N LEU A 8 10.16 9.87 -8.18
CA LEU A 8 9.77 9.19 -6.95
C LEU A 8 10.90 9.24 -5.90
N THR A 9 12.10 8.81 -6.26
CA THR A 9 13.24 8.77 -5.33
C THR A 9 13.70 10.17 -4.92
N ASN A 10 13.71 11.13 -5.84
CA ASN A 10 13.99 12.53 -5.52
C ASN A 10 12.91 13.14 -4.61
N GLY A 11 11.64 12.83 -4.86
CA GLY A 11 10.53 13.29 -4.03
C GLY A 11 10.63 12.81 -2.59
N ILE A 12 10.95 11.50 -2.38
CA ILE A 12 11.21 10.95 -1.05
C ILE A 12 12.35 11.71 -0.37
N ARG A 13 13.49 11.83 -1.05
CA ARG A 13 14.68 12.51 -0.51
C ARG A 13 14.40 13.97 -0.12
N GLN A 14 13.72 14.72 -0.99
CA GLN A 14 13.37 16.11 -0.72
C GLN A 14 12.39 16.24 0.43
N TYR A 15 11.38 15.37 0.49
CA TYR A 15 10.40 15.39 1.58
C TYR A 15 11.06 15.13 2.93
N CYS A 16 11.89 14.09 3.03
CA CYS A 16 12.64 13.78 4.24
C CYS A 16 13.52 14.95 4.65
N ARG A 17 14.34 15.49 3.75
CA ARG A 17 15.25 16.61 4.01
C ARG A 17 14.50 17.87 4.46
N ASN A 18 13.38 18.22 3.80
CA ASN A 18 12.61 19.42 4.11
C ASN A 18 11.92 19.34 5.48
N ASN A 19 11.65 18.13 5.98
CA ASN A 19 10.98 17.89 7.25
C ASN A 19 11.93 17.40 8.35
N GLY A 20 13.26 17.34 8.09
CA GLY A 20 14.25 16.97 9.09
C GLY A 20 14.31 15.48 9.42
N PHE A 21 13.86 14.60 8.51
CA PHE A 21 13.97 13.15 8.67
C PHE A 21 15.19 12.60 7.93
N GLU A 22 15.95 11.74 8.60
CA GLU A 22 17.05 10.98 8.00
C GLU A 22 16.61 9.55 7.68
N ASP A 23 15.77 8.98 8.54
CA ASP A 23 15.32 7.60 8.49
C ASP A 23 13.81 7.50 8.20
N VAL A 24 13.43 6.40 7.56
CA VAL A 24 12.03 6.07 7.28
C VAL A 24 11.65 4.70 7.80
N VAL A 25 10.39 4.53 8.19
CA VAL A 25 9.82 3.23 8.58
C VAL A 25 8.62 2.90 7.70
N LEU A 26 8.41 1.61 7.40
CA LEU A 26 7.25 1.13 6.65
C LEU A 26 6.91 -0.31 7.01
N GLY A 27 5.65 -0.68 6.75
CA GLY A 27 5.21 -2.07 6.81
C GLY A 27 5.60 -2.83 5.53
N LEU A 28 6.50 -3.81 5.63
CA LEU A 28 6.90 -4.66 4.50
C LEU A 28 6.09 -5.96 4.52
N SER A 29 4.94 -5.95 3.85
CA SER A 29 3.96 -7.07 3.88
C SER A 29 4.32 -8.27 3.01
N GLY A 30 5.36 -8.17 2.17
CA GLY A 30 5.62 -9.14 1.10
C GLY A 30 4.73 -8.93 -0.15
N GLY A 31 3.93 -7.88 -0.19
CA GLY A 31 3.19 -7.40 -1.36
C GLY A 31 4.01 -6.43 -2.20
N LEU A 32 3.60 -6.23 -3.46
CA LEU A 32 4.33 -5.45 -4.44
C LEU A 32 4.46 -3.97 -4.05
N ASP A 33 3.39 -3.36 -3.51
CA ASP A 33 3.38 -1.93 -3.19
C ASP A 33 4.36 -1.59 -2.08
N SER A 34 4.33 -2.34 -0.98
CA SER A 34 5.28 -2.18 0.12
C SER A 34 6.72 -2.47 -0.32
N ALA A 35 6.91 -3.44 -1.21
CA ALA A 35 8.20 -3.77 -1.79
C ALA A 35 8.76 -2.62 -2.64
N VAL A 36 7.95 -2.07 -3.56
CA VAL A 36 8.36 -0.92 -4.41
C VAL A 36 8.63 0.32 -3.55
N THR A 37 7.79 0.58 -2.54
CA THR A 37 8.00 1.69 -1.59
C THR A 37 9.33 1.54 -0.85
N ALA A 38 9.64 0.34 -0.34
CA ALA A 38 10.89 0.06 0.36
C ALA A 38 12.13 0.27 -0.53
N ILE A 39 12.07 -0.24 -1.79
CA ILE A 39 13.20 -0.08 -2.72
C ILE A 39 13.35 1.37 -3.19
N ALA A 40 12.24 2.10 -3.39
CA ALA A 40 12.30 3.52 -3.72
C ALA A 40 12.90 4.35 -2.56
N ALA A 41 12.54 4.02 -1.33
CA ALA A 41 13.12 4.65 -0.14
C ALA A 41 14.62 4.33 -0.01
N MET A 42 15.01 3.07 -0.24
CA MET A 42 16.42 2.65 -0.26
C MET A 42 17.22 3.40 -1.34
N ASP A 43 16.72 3.51 -2.56
CA ASP A 43 17.39 4.25 -3.64
C ASP A 43 17.44 5.77 -3.36
N ALA A 44 16.51 6.27 -2.54
CA ALA A 44 16.47 7.66 -2.14
C ALA A 44 17.45 8.00 -1.02
N LEU A 45 17.56 7.17 0.01
CA LEU A 45 18.20 7.51 1.28
C LEU A 45 19.40 6.63 1.62
N GLY A 46 19.47 5.41 1.09
CA GLY A 46 20.40 4.35 1.52
C GLY A 46 19.67 3.25 2.28
N ALA A 47 20.18 2.02 2.22
CA ALA A 47 19.55 0.87 2.84
C ALA A 47 19.52 0.95 4.38
N GLU A 48 20.55 1.55 4.95
CA GLU A 48 20.73 1.79 6.39
C GLU A 48 19.67 2.72 6.99
N HIS A 49 19.04 3.57 6.17
CA HIS A 49 17.99 4.51 6.57
C HIS A 49 16.56 3.97 6.36
N VAL A 50 16.41 2.70 5.97
CA VAL A 50 15.11 2.09 5.73
C VAL A 50 14.81 1.00 6.74
N HIS A 51 13.82 1.24 7.60
CA HIS A 51 13.35 0.33 8.64
C HIS A 51 12.05 -0.35 8.18
N ALA A 52 12.11 -1.65 7.98
CA ALA A 52 11.00 -2.44 7.45
C ALA A 52 10.44 -3.40 8.52
N LEU A 53 9.15 -3.33 8.78
CA LEU A 53 8.46 -4.18 9.75
C LEU A 53 7.53 -5.16 9.04
N MET A 54 7.75 -6.46 9.23
CA MET A 54 6.79 -7.50 8.84
C MET A 54 5.92 -7.87 10.05
N MET A 55 4.68 -7.42 10.04
CA MET A 55 3.71 -7.65 11.11
C MET A 55 2.71 -8.74 10.68
N TYR A 56 2.94 -9.98 11.10
CA TYR A 56 2.17 -11.12 10.65
C TYR A 56 1.10 -11.59 11.64
N THR A 57 0.06 -12.20 11.08
CA THR A 57 -1.03 -12.89 11.80
C THR A 57 -1.17 -14.31 11.28
N LYS A 58 -2.13 -15.08 11.81
CA LYS A 58 -2.52 -16.40 11.30
C LYS A 58 -2.99 -16.40 9.83
N ASN A 59 -3.44 -15.25 9.33
CA ASN A 59 -3.90 -15.09 7.93
C ASN A 59 -2.75 -14.80 6.97
N THR A 60 -1.57 -14.42 7.48
CA THR A 60 -0.41 -14.11 6.66
C THR A 60 0.17 -15.39 6.06
N SER A 61 0.28 -15.45 4.74
CA SER A 61 0.83 -16.62 4.06
C SER A 61 2.33 -16.79 4.33
N SER A 62 2.78 -18.03 4.35
CA SER A 62 4.22 -18.33 4.44
C SER A 62 5.01 -17.71 3.29
N LEU A 63 4.39 -17.59 2.11
CA LEU A 63 4.99 -16.95 0.94
C LEU A 63 5.23 -15.45 1.18
N SER A 64 4.29 -14.73 1.79
CA SER A 64 4.46 -13.31 2.13
C SER A 64 5.62 -13.09 3.10
N LEU A 65 5.73 -13.93 4.14
CA LEU A 65 6.87 -13.91 5.06
C LEU A 65 8.20 -14.16 4.34
N GLN A 66 8.27 -15.18 3.48
CA GLN A 66 9.48 -15.49 2.71
C GLN A 66 9.87 -14.34 1.77
N ILE A 67 8.90 -13.74 1.07
CA ILE A 67 9.14 -12.60 0.18
C ILE A 67 9.67 -11.40 0.96
N ALA A 68 9.04 -11.03 2.09
CA ALA A 68 9.50 -9.91 2.92
C ALA A 68 10.94 -10.10 3.41
N ARG A 69 11.25 -11.29 3.95
CA ARG A 69 12.62 -11.67 4.37
C ARG A 69 13.62 -11.57 3.21
N LYS A 70 13.23 -12.07 2.03
CA LYS A 70 14.09 -12.08 0.85
C LYS A 70 14.37 -10.65 0.36
N ILE A 71 13.35 -9.77 0.32
CA ILE A 71 13.52 -8.35 -0.03
C ILE A 71 14.48 -7.68 0.96
N ALA A 72 14.23 -7.82 2.25
CA ALA A 72 15.06 -7.20 3.29
C ALA A 72 16.52 -7.68 3.23
N SER A 73 16.73 -9.00 3.10
CA SER A 73 18.07 -9.60 3.03
C SER A 73 18.83 -9.20 1.77
N MET A 74 18.20 -9.25 0.59
CA MET A 74 18.83 -8.90 -0.69
C MET A 74 19.31 -7.45 -0.70
N ASN A 75 18.57 -6.56 -0.03
CA ASN A 75 18.80 -5.12 -0.05
C ASN A 75 19.43 -4.58 1.25
N LYS A 76 19.73 -5.45 2.22
CA LYS A 76 20.34 -5.11 3.51
C LYS A 76 19.55 -4.05 4.30
N LEU A 77 18.21 -4.12 4.23
CA LEU A 77 17.33 -3.23 4.98
C LEU A 77 17.35 -3.57 6.48
N ASN A 78 17.12 -2.58 7.34
CA ASN A 78 16.85 -2.83 8.76
C ASN A 78 15.48 -3.51 8.87
N PHE A 79 15.46 -4.79 9.27
CA PHE A 79 14.24 -5.61 9.19
C PHE A 79 13.88 -6.24 10.53
N LYS A 80 12.61 -6.07 10.93
CA LYS A 80 12.02 -6.70 12.11
C LYS A 80 10.79 -7.52 11.73
N GLU A 81 10.57 -8.65 12.40
CA GLU A 81 9.36 -9.46 12.28
C GLU A 81 8.62 -9.46 13.62
N ILE A 82 7.31 -9.22 13.56
CA ILE A 82 6.46 -9.09 14.75
C ILE A 82 5.21 -9.94 14.55
N ASN A 83 4.95 -10.86 15.49
CA ASN A 83 3.68 -11.57 15.57
C ASN A 83 2.66 -10.70 16.31
N ILE A 84 1.71 -10.12 15.55
CA ILE A 84 0.66 -9.28 16.08
C ILE A 84 -0.64 -10.04 16.42
N GLN A 85 -0.67 -11.38 16.24
CA GLN A 85 -1.87 -12.17 16.51
C GLN A 85 -2.38 -12.04 17.95
N PRO A 86 -1.50 -12.05 18.99
CA PRO A 86 -1.96 -11.86 20.38
C PRO A 86 -2.65 -10.52 20.60
N ASP A 87 -2.17 -9.44 19.99
CA ASP A 87 -2.74 -8.10 20.10
C ASP A 87 -4.11 -8.04 19.41
N VAL A 88 -4.22 -8.67 18.23
CA VAL A 88 -5.49 -8.81 17.51
C VAL A 88 -6.51 -9.57 18.35
N ASP A 89 -6.14 -10.75 18.89
CA ASP A 89 -7.05 -11.60 19.68
C ASP A 89 -7.51 -10.90 20.96
N ASN A 90 -6.63 -10.16 21.63
CA ASN A 90 -6.96 -9.41 22.84
C ASN A 90 -7.93 -8.25 22.53
N MET A 91 -7.66 -7.50 21.46
CA MET A 91 -8.52 -6.39 21.07
C MET A 91 -9.89 -6.86 20.55
N GLU A 92 -9.95 -7.97 19.79
CA GLU A 92 -11.22 -8.58 19.37
C GLU A 92 -12.09 -8.93 20.58
N LYS A 93 -11.53 -9.62 21.59
CA LYS A 93 -12.25 -9.95 22.84
C LYS A 93 -12.77 -8.70 23.56
N SER A 94 -11.94 -7.67 23.66
CA SER A 94 -12.34 -6.42 24.31
C SER A 94 -13.49 -5.73 23.58
N LEU A 95 -13.43 -5.69 22.24
CA LEU A 95 -14.47 -5.09 21.42
C LEU A 95 -15.78 -5.89 21.45
N GLU A 96 -15.73 -7.23 21.46
CA GLU A 96 -16.91 -8.08 21.58
C GLU A 96 -17.63 -7.85 22.92
N LEU A 97 -16.88 -7.65 24.01
CA LEU A 97 -17.45 -7.28 25.33
C LEU A 97 -18.09 -5.88 25.29
N ILE A 98 -17.44 -4.90 24.66
CA ILE A 98 -17.96 -3.52 24.57
C ILE A 98 -19.22 -3.45 23.71
N MET A 99 -19.26 -4.23 22.62
CA MET A 99 -20.37 -4.21 21.65
C MET A 99 -21.51 -5.17 22.01
N ASP A 100 -21.31 -6.03 23.01
CA ASP A 100 -22.23 -7.11 23.43
C ASP A 100 -22.69 -7.97 22.22
N ALA A 101 -21.79 -8.19 21.26
CA ALA A 101 -22.05 -8.91 20.00
C ALA A 101 -20.76 -9.42 19.35
N PRO A 102 -20.83 -10.52 18.59
CA PRO A 102 -19.71 -10.97 17.74
C PRO A 102 -19.32 -9.91 16.71
N LEU A 103 -18.01 -9.72 16.50
CA LEU A 103 -17.51 -8.77 15.51
C LEU A 103 -17.79 -9.23 14.07
N LYS A 104 -18.23 -8.31 13.22
CA LYS A 104 -18.33 -8.52 11.76
C LYS A 104 -16.94 -8.69 11.14
N ASN A 105 -16.83 -9.42 10.03
CA ASN A 105 -15.55 -9.66 9.34
C ASN A 105 -14.82 -8.35 9.01
N ILE A 106 -15.52 -7.36 8.48
CA ILE A 106 -14.93 -6.05 8.14
C ILE A 106 -14.33 -5.35 9.37
N VAL A 107 -14.88 -5.55 10.57
CA VAL A 107 -14.31 -4.99 11.80
C VAL A 107 -13.00 -5.70 12.13
N ARG A 108 -12.95 -7.03 12.02
CA ARG A 108 -11.76 -7.85 12.25
C ARG A 108 -10.63 -7.53 11.27
N GLU A 109 -10.95 -7.36 9.99
CA GLU A 109 -10.00 -6.97 8.94
C GLU A 109 -9.42 -5.57 9.21
N ASN A 110 -10.29 -4.58 9.44
CA ASN A 110 -9.87 -3.21 9.72
C ASN A 110 -9.11 -3.07 11.05
N LEU A 111 -9.41 -3.90 12.03
CA LEU A 111 -8.69 -3.95 13.30
C LEU A 111 -7.23 -4.34 13.08
N GLN A 112 -6.96 -5.39 12.30
CA GLN A 112 -5.59 -5.81 11.97
C GLN A 112 -4.80 -4.70 11.26
N ALA A 113 -5.43 -3.98 10.33
CA ALA A 113 -4.80 -2.84 9.66
C ALA A 113 -4.45 -1.72 10.64
N ARG A 114 -5.36 -1.40 11.59
CA ARG A 114 -5.13 -0.36 12.60
C ARG A 114 -4.09 -0.73 13.64
N ILE A 115 -4.02 -1.99 14.06
CA ILE A 115 -2.94 -2.48 14.94
C ILE A 115 -1.58 -2.32 14.26
N ARG A 116 -1.47 -2.63 12.96
CA ARG A 116 -0.24 -2.38 12.18
C ARG A 116 0.09 -0.90 12.13
N GLY A 117 -0.88 -0.04 11.87
CA GLY A 117 -0.70 1.42 11.87
C GLY A 117 -0.23 1.94 13.24
N LEU A 118 -0.82 1.44 14.34
CA LEU A 118 -0.41 1.78 15.70
C LEU A 118 1.04 1.41 15.97
N ILE A 119 1.46 0.19 15.64
CA ILE A 119 2.84 -0.29 15.85
C ILE A 119 3.83 0.54 15.02
N LEU A 120 3.52 0.81 13.75
CA LEU A 120 4.37 1.63 12.88
C LEU A 120 4.50 3.06 13.38
N MET A 121 3.42 3.66 13.90
CA MET A 121 3.47 5.00 14.51
C MET A 121 4.23 5.00 15.83
N ALA A 122 4.14 3.93 16.61
CA ALA A 122 4.94 3.80 17.84
C ALA A 122 6.44 3.75 17.52
N GLU A 123 6.86 2.96 16.52
CA GLU A 123 8.25 2.90 16.04
C GLU A 123 8.71 4.28 15.50
N SER A 124 7.86 4.93 14.70
CA SER A 124 8.09 6.29 14.19
C SER A 124 8.33 7.30 15.32
N ASN A 125 7.51 7.28 16.35
CA ASN A 125 7.64 8.20 17.48
C ASN A 125 8.84 7.87 18.38
N GLN A 126 9.16 6.58 18.57
CA GLN A 126 10.23 6.13 19.44
C GLN A 126 11.60 6.55 18.90
N ASP A 127 11.81 6.40 17.59
CA ASP A 127 13.13 6.55 16.95
C ASP A 127 13.21 7.78 16.03
N GLY A 128 12.13 8.54 15.88
CA GLY A 128 12.08 9.75 15.05
C GLY A 128 12.02 9.48 13.54
N TYR A 129 11.51 8.32 13.12
CA TYR A 129 11.43 7.95 11.72
C TYR A 129 10.20 8.53 11.02
N LEU A 130 10.31 8.84 9.72
CA LEU A 130 9.15 9.15 8.91
C LEU A 130 8.42 7.86 8.51
N LEU A 131 7.15 7.70 8.89
CA LEU A 131 6.32 6.57 8.44
C LEU A 131 5.88 6.78 6.98
N LEU A 132 6.19 5.81 6.11
CA LEU A 132 5.73 5.75 4.72
C LEU A 132 4.48 4.87 4.60
N ALA A 133 3.40 5.45 4.07
CA ALA A 133 2.21 4.71 3.68
C ALA A 133 2.40 4.10 2.28
N CYS A 134 2.00 2.83 2.10
CA CYS A 134 2.25 2.08 0.87
C CYS A 134 1.02 1.99 -0.06
N GLY A 135 -0.04 2.79 0.17
CA GLY A 135 -1.22 2.82 -0.68
C GLY A 135 -0.93 3.41 -2.06
N ASN A 136 -1.49 2.81 -3.11
CA ASN A 136 -1.37 3.27 -4.49
C ASN A 136 -2.62 4.02 -4.97
N LYS A 137 -2.53 4.75 -6.10
CA LYS A 137 -3.61 5.57 -6.66
C LYS A 137 -4.89 4.78 -6.92
N SER A 138 -4.79 3.54 -7.40
CA SER A 138 -5.96 2.70 -7.71
C SER A 138 -6.74 2.31 -6.45
N GLU A 139 -6.04 1.84 -5.40
CA GLU A 139 -6.64 1.49 -4.11
C GLU A 139 -7.23 2.71 -3.42
N ILE A 140 -6.49 3.82 -3.40
CA ILE A 140 -6.92 5.12 -2.87
C ILE A 140 -8.19 5.61 -3.58
N ALA A 141 -8.22 5.56 -4.92
CA ALA A 141 -9.37 5.97 -5.71
C ALA A 141 -10.63 5.18 -5.36
N MET A 142 -10.50 3.87 -5.21
CA MET A 142 -11.61 2.96 -4.90
C MET A 142 -11.95 2.91 -3.41
N GLY A 143 -11.21 3.60 -2.54
CA GLY A 143 -11.35 3.52 -1.09
C GLY A 143 -11.04 2.14 -0.52
N TYR A 144 -10.24 1.36 -1.26
CA TYR A 144 -9.76 0.03 -0.84
C TYR A 144 -8.58 0.19 0.11
N CYS A 145 -8.85 0.85 1.21
CA CYS A 145 -7.91 1.15 2.29
C CYS A 145 -8.65 1.32 3.61
N THR A 146 -7.94 1.12 4.71
CA THR A 146 -8.45 1.29 6.07
C THR A 146 -7.94 2.59 6.67
N LEU A 147 -8.85 3.54 6.94
CA LEU A 147 -8.50 4.77 7.65
C LEU A 147 -7.84 4.45 9.00
N TYR A 148 -6.73 5.16 9.27
CA TYR A 148 -5.92 4.99 10.49
C TYR A 148 -5.26 3.61 10.62
N GLY A 149 -5.21 2.84 9.52
CA GLY A 149 -4.50 1.58 9.39
C GLY A 149 -3.41 1.68 8.35
N ASP A 150 -3.62 1.11 7.17
CA ASP A 150 -2.69 1.18 6.02
C ASP A 150 -2.55 2.58 5.40
N THR A 151 -3.46 3.52 5.77
CA THR A 151 -3.36 4.94 5.42
C THR A 151 -2.50 5.75 6.39
N CYS A 152 -2.02 5.17 7.51
CA CYS A 152 -1.13 5.87 8.42
C CYS A 152 0.20 6.21 7.77
N GLY A 153 0.68 7.43 7.97
CA GLY A 153 2.00 7.86 7.52
C GLY A 153 2.13 9.37 7.38
N GLY A 154 3.36 9.84 7.25
CA GLY A 154 3.67 11.23 6.94
C GLY A 154 3.86 11.48 5.45
N LEU A 155 4.02 10.41 4.64
CA LEU A 155 4.17 10.47 3.19
C LEU A 155 3.62 9.19 2.56
N ALA A 156 2.91 9.29 1.43
CA ALA A 156 2.50 8.17 0.58
C ALA A 156 3.26 8.22 -0.77
N PRO A 157 4.48 7.67 -0.86
CA PRO A 157 5.36 7.89 -2.00
C PRO A 157 4.74 7.45 -3.33
N ILE A 158 4.06 6.29 -3.34
CA ILE A 158 3.45 5.70 -4.54
C ILE A 158 1.96 6.05 -4.72
N GLY A 159 1.44 7.02 -3.94
CA GLY A 159 0.02 7.40 -3.94
C GLY A 159 -0.49 8.01 -5.25
N GLU A 160 0.39 8.48 -6.13
CA GLU A 160 0.06 8.96 -7.47
C GLU A 160 0.24 7.91 -8.59
N LEU A 161 0.76 6.72 -8.25
CA LEU A 161 0.95 5.63 -9.21
C LEU A 161 -0.23 4.67 -9.23
N TYR A 162 -0.75 4.40 -10.41
CA TYR A 162 -1.71 3.32 -10.62
C TYR A 162 -1.05 1.94 -10.39
N LYS A 163 -1.84 0.95 -9.98
CA LYS A 163 -1.34 -0.41 -9.72
C LYS A 163 -0.59 -1.02 -10.91
N SER A 164 -1.09 -0.80 -12.12
CA SER A 164 -0.45 -1.23 -13.36
C SER A 164 0.92 -0.56 -13.57
N GLN A 165 1.04 0.73 -13.25
CA GLN A 165 2.30 1.46 -13.32
C GLN A 165 3.32 0.95 -12.30
N ILE A 166 2.90 0.64 -11.07
CA ILE A 166 3.77 0.05 -10.05
C ILE A 166 4.35 -1.28 -10.52
N PHE A 167 3.53 -2.10 -11.19
CA PHE A 167 3.96 -3.37 -11.75
C PHE A 167 5.05 -3.19 -12.82
N GLU A 168 4.84 -2.28 -13.76
CA GLU A 168 5.82 -1.97 -14.81
C GLU A 168 7.08 -1.31 -14.23
N LEU A 169 6.92 -0.48 -13.21
CA LEU A 169 8.03 0.18 -12.51
C LEU A 169 8.92 -0.83 -11.77
N ALA A 170 8.30 -1.82 -11.09
CA ALA A 170 9.01 -2.90 -10.42
C ALA A 170 9.82 -3.76 -11.41
N LYS A 171 9.25 -4.11 -12.55
CA LYS A 171 9.97 -4.83 -13.62
C LYS A 171 11.15 -4.02 -14.12
N TRP A 172 10.91 -2.77 -14.53
CA TRP A 172 11.95 -1.89 -15.00
C TRP A 172 13.07 -1.72 -13.98
N ARG A 173 12.73 -1.52 -12.69
CA ARG A 173 13.75 -1.37 -11.64
C ARG A 173 14.61 -2.63 -11.47
N ASN A 174 14.00 -3.81 -11.57
CA ASN A 174 14.71 -5.09 -11.52
C ASN A 174 15.64 -5.34 -12.72
N GLU A 175 15.31 -4.80 -13.89
CA GLU A 175 16.18 -4.86 -15.07
C GLU A 175 17.45 -4.02 -14.91
N GLN A 176 17.39 -2.93 -14.12
CA GLN A 176 18.57 -2.11 -13.82
C GLN A 176 19.50 -2.79 -12.80
N CYS A 177 18.92 -3.31 -11.73
CA CYS A 177 19.62 -4.06 -10.68
C CYS A 177 18.56 -4.86 -9.91
N GLN A 178 18.78 -6.16 -9.76
CA GLN A 178 17.82 -7.04 -9.10
C GLN A 178 17.67 -6.69 -7.61
N ALA A 179 16.55 -6.08 -7.26
CA ALA A 179 16.19 -5.69 -5.90
C ALA A 179 14.94 -6.39 -5.37
N LEU A 180 14.09 -6.91 -6.27
CA LEU A 180 12.83 -7.56 -5.93
C LEU A 180 12.86 -9.04 -6.37
N PRO A 181 12.42 -9.99 -5.51
CA PRO A 181 12.19 -11.36 -5.93
C PRO A 181 11.12 -11.41 -7.03
N MET A 182 11.30 -12.28 -8.04
CA MET A 182 10.30 -12.41 -9.11
C MET A 182 8.93 -12.83 -8.60
N GLU A 183 8.90 -13.57 -7.50
CA GLU A 183 7.67 -14.05 -6.85
C GLU A 183 6.75 -12.89 -6.45
N VAL A 184 7.28 -11.74 -6.00
CA VAL A 184 6.45 -10.57 -5.63
C VAL A 184 5.85 -9.88 -6.85
N ILE A 185 6.53 -9.97 -8.00
CA ILE A 185 6.07 -9.35 -9.25
C ILE A 185 4.97 -10.20 -9.91
N ILE A 186 5.03 -11.53 -9.84
CA ILE A 186 4.13 -12.43 -10.58
C ILE A 186 2.94 -12.95 -9.78
N ARG A 187 2.96 -12.84 -8.43
CA ARG A 187 1.90 -13.41 -7.58
C ARG A 187 0.56 -12.67 -7.71
N ALA A 188 -0.53 -13.39 -7.41
CA ALA A 188 -1.86 -12.77 -7.27
C ALA A 188 -1.88 -11.76 -6.10
N ARG A 189 -2.64 -10.69 -6.25
CA ARG A 189 -2.74 -9.58 -5.31
C ARG A 189 -3.74 -9.88 -4.21
N SER A 190 -3.36 -9.60 -2.96
CA SER A 190 -4.24 -9.81 -1.79
C SER A 190 -3.75 -8.98 -0.60
N ALA A 191 -4.68 -8.42 0.15
CA ALA A 191 -4.41 -7.74 1.43
C ALA A 191 -4.13 -8.72 2.59
N GLU A 192 -4.44 -10.03 2.44
CA GLU A 192 -4.24 -11.10 3.44
C GLU A 192 -4.82 -10.77 4.85
N LEU A 193 -5.92 -10.02 4.90
CA LEU A 193 -6.63 -9.71 6.14
C LEU A 193 -7.64 -10.80 6.52
N SER A 194 -8.07 -11.60 5.54
CA SER A 194 -8.91 -12.78 5.71
C SER A 194 -8.41 -13.95 4.87
N ALA A 195 -8.92 -15.17 5.17
CA ALA A 195 -8.50 -16.38 4.47
C ALA A 195 -8.89 -16.32 2.96
N ASN A 196 -7.93 -16.65 2.08
CA ASN A 196 -8.11 -16.71 0.62
C ASN A 196 -8.58 -15.40 -0.05
N GLN A 197 -8.43 -14.26 0.59
CA GLN A 197 -8.80 -12.95 0.04
C GLN A 197 -7.99 -12.62 -1.22
N LYS A 198 -8.69 -12.10 -2.25
CA LYS A 198 -8.08 -11.50 -3.45
C LYS A 198 -8.71 -10.15 -3.74
N ASP A 199 -7.93 -9.20 -4.22
CA ASP A 199 -8.43 -7.86 -4.58
C ASP A 199 -9.48 -7.96 -5.69
N GLU A 200 -9.30 -8.89 -6.64
CA GLU A 200 -10.22 -9.14 -7.77
C GLU A 200 -11.59 -9.71 -7.36
N ASP A 201 -11.75 -10.13 -6.09
CA ASP A 201 -13.07 -10.54 -5.57
C ASP A 201 -14.03 -9.34 -5.40
N THR A 202 -13.49 -8.13 -5.32
CA THR A 202 -14.24 -6.90 -5.06
C THR A 202 -13.98 -5.77 -6.05
N LEU A 203 -12.91 -5.85 -6.83
CA LEU A 203 -12.50 -4.84 -7.82
C LEU A 203 -12.42 -5.45 -9.22
N PRO A 204 -12.73 -4.69 -10.28
CA PRO A 204 -12.41 -5.10 -11.64
C PRO A 204 -10.90 -5.35 -11.81
N PRO A 205 -10.46 -6.13 -12.81
CA PRO A 205 -9.05 -6.31 -13.11
C PRO A 205 -8.33 -4.95 -13.21
N TYR A 206 -7.20 -4.81 -12.54
CA TYR A 206 -6.49 -3.52 -12.45
C TYR A 206 -6.17 -2.89 -13.81
N LYS A 207 -5.94 -3.68 -14.87
CA LYS A 207 -5.74 -3.15 -16.23
C LYS A 207 -6.96 -2.35 -16.73
N VAL A 208 -8.18 -2.79 -16.38
CA VAL A 208 -9.42 -2.10 -16.75
C VAL A 208 -9.67 -0.95 -15.79
N LEU A 209 -9.58 -1.21 -14.49
CA LEU A 209 -9.79 -0.22 -13.44
C LEU A 209 -8.89 1.02 -13.64
N ASP A 210 -7.59 0.79 -13.77
CA ASP A 210 -6.60 1.87 -13.88
C ASP A 210 -6.82 2.70 -15.14
N LYS A 211 -7.21 2.06 -16.25
CA LYS A 211 -7.45 2.78 -17.50
C LYS A 211 -8.72 3.63 -17.43
N ILE A 212 -9.79 3.14 -16.83
CA ILE A 212 -11.01 3.93 -16.60
C ILE A 212 -10.70 5.10 -15.64
N LEU A 213 -9.95 4.85 -14.57
CA LEU A 213 -9.55 5.91 -13.64
C LEU A 213 -8.66 6.97 -14.32
N GLU A 214 -7.70 6.56 -15.15
CA GLU A 214 -6.88 7.50 -15.95
C GLU A 214 -7.74 8.38 -16.85
N LEU A 215 -8.66 7.77 -17.60
CA LEU A 215 -9.55 8.51 -18.49
C LEU A 215 -10.45 9.50 -17.72
N TYR A 216 -10.98 9.08 -16.57
CA TYR A 216 -11.86 9.89 -15.74
C TYR A 216 -11.10 10.99 -14.97
N LEU A 217 -10.00 10.65 -14.28
CA LEU A 217 -9.31 11.55 -13.36
C LEU A 217 -8.27 12.43 -14.04
N ASP A 218 -7.51 11.87 -14.98
CA ASP A 218 -6.38 12.58 -15.59
C ASP A 218 -6.76 13.24 -16.92
N ARG A 219 -7.74 12.65 -17.68
CA ARG A 219 -8.25 13.20 -18.92
C ARG A 219 -9.61 13.88 -18.81
N HIS A 220 -10.25 13.79 -17.63
CA HIS A 220 -11.55 14.43 -17.33
C HIS A 220 -12.70 14.00 -18.24
N LEU A 221 -12.67 12.75 -18.76
CA LEU A 221 -13.74 12.22 -19.59
C LEU A 221 -14.94 11.83 -18.74
N SER A 222 -16.15 12.04 -19.26
CA SER A 222 -17.40 11.56 -18.69
C SER A 222 -17.56 10.03 -18.86
N ALA A 223 -18.47 9.43 -18.12
CA ALA A 223 -18.79 7.99 -18.26
C ALA A 223 -19.21 7.62 -19.69
N ALA A 224 -19.96 8.50 -20.37
CA ALA A 224 -20.41 8.28 -21.75
C ALA A 224 -19.23 8.31 -22.75
N GLU A 225 -18.29 9.23 -22.58
CA GLU A 225 -17.08 9.31 -23.42
C GLU A 225 -16.15 8.11 -23.20
N ILE A 226 -16.00 7.66 -21.94
CA ILE A 226 -15.22 6.44 -21.62
C ILE A 226 -15.86 5.19 -22.25
N ALA A 227 -17.21 5.11 -22.31
CA ALA A 227 -17.90 4.02 -22.98
C ALA A 227 -17.65 4.04 -24.51
N ILE A 228 -17.54 5.22 -25.13
CA ILE A 228 -17.18 5.37 -26.55
C ILE A 228 -15.75 4.86 -26.82
N GLU A 229 -14.82 5.01 -25.86
CA GLU A 229 -13.46 4.44 -25.92
C GLU A 229 -13.43 2.90 -25.82
N GLY A 230 -14.60 2.24 -25.68
CA GLY A 230 -14.77 0.79 -25.70
C GLY A 230 -14.81 0.12 -24.33
N TYR A 231 -14.92 0.88 -23.23
CA TYR A 231 -15.08 0.33 -21.89
C TYR A 231 -16.55 0.07 -21.57
N ASP A 232 -16.83 -1.01 -20.79
CA ASP A 232 -18.18 -1.36 -20.39
C ASP A 232 -18.83 -0.23 -19.57
N ALA A 233 -20.00 0.24 -20.01
CA ALA A 233 -20.68 1.39 -19.41
C ALA A 233 -21.08 1.12 -17.94
N VAL A 234 -21.52 -0.10 -17.61
CA VAL A 234 -21.96 -0.46 -16.25
C VAL A 234 -20.75 -0.45 -15.30
N THR A 235 -19.64 -1.07 -15.72
CA THR A 235 -18.38 -1.07 -14.97
C THR A 235 -17.84 0.35 -14.78
N THR A 236 -17.87 1.16 -15.84
CA THR A 236 -17.41 2.55 -15.80
C THR A 236 -18.21 3.38 -14.81
N GLU A 237 -19.54 3.31 -14.88
CA GLU A 237 -20.40 4.03 -13.93
C GLU A 237 -20.18 3.57 -12.48
N TRP A 238 -20.02 2.26 -12.27
CA TRP A 238 -19.76 1.70 -10.95
C TRP A 238 -18.44 2.24 -10.37
N ILE A 239 -17.36 2.26 -11.16
CA ILE A 239 -16.06 2.80 -10.76
C ILE A 239 -16.18 4.29 -10.38
N ILE A 240 -16.83 5.09 -11.21
CA ILE A 240 -17.00 6.54 -10.99
C ILE A 240 -17.82 6.80 -9.72
N LYS A 241 -18.96 6.12 -9.54
CA LYS A 241 -19.79 6.22 -8.33
C LYS A 241 -19.02 5.81 -7.08
N ARG A 242 -18.25 4.72 -7.17
CA ARG A 242 -17.41 4.26 -6.07
C ARG A 242 -16.35 5.31 -5.73
N TYR A 243 -15.62 5.82 -6.72
CA TYR A 243 -14.66 6.91 -6.52
C TYR A 243 -15.30 8.10 -5.81
N GLN A 244 -16.44 8.59 -6.27
CA GLN A 244 -17.12 9.73 -5.66
C GLN A 244 -17.51 9.48 -4.21
N SER A 245 -18.06 8.29 -3.91
CA SER A 245 -18.49 7.91 -2.55
C SER A 245 -17.34 7.76 -1.55
N GLN A 246 -16.10 7.57 -2.02
CA GLN A 246 -14.92 7.40 -1.16
C GLN A 246 -14.11 8.70 -0.94
N ALA A 247 -14.64 9.85 -1.32
CA ALA A 247 -13.97 11.15 -1.16
C ALA A 247 -13.52 11.41 0.30
N PHE A 248 -14.35 11.06 1.28
CA PHE A 248 -14.04 11.25 2.69
C PHE A 248 -12.77 10.50 3.15
N LYS A 249 -12.45 9.36 2.55
CA LYS A 249 -11.19 8.64 2.83
C LYS A 249 -10.00 9.39 2.23
N ARG A 250 -10.11 9.81 0.97
CA ARG A 250 -9.03 10.51 0.27
C ARG A 250 -8.62 11.82 0.94
N GLN A 251 -9.54 12.50 1.61
CA GLN A 251 -9.27 13.74 2.36
C GLN A 251 -8.42 13.52 3.63
N GLN A 252 -8.21 12.27 4.04
CA GLN A 252 -7.49 11.90 5.26
C GLN A 252 -6.18 11.15 4.98
N LEU A 253 -5.71 11.21 3.74
CA LEU A 253 -4.47 10.53 3.33
C LEU A 253 -3.25 11.42 3.57
N PRO A 254 -2.07 10.82 3.81
CA PRO A 254 -0.83 11.57 3.81
C PRO A 254 -0.54 12.19 2.44
N PRO A 255 0.30 13.23 2.36
CA PRO A 255 0.71 13.83 1.11
C PRO A 255 1.38 12.81 0.19
N THR A 256 1.25 13.03 -1.13
CA THR A 256 1.81 12.19 -2.18
C THR A 256 2.95 12.90 -2.90
N ILE A 257 3.77 12.16 -3.65
CA ILE A 257 4.81 12.72 -4.52
C ILE A 257 4.21 12.93 -5.90
N LYS A 258 4.25 14.17 -6.40
CA LYS A 258 3.88 14.47 -7.79
C LYS A 258 4.95 13.90 -8.74
N LEU A 259 4.52 13.09 -9.68
CA LEU A 259 5.36 12.31 -10.60
C LEU A 259 5.30 12.83 -12.03
#